data_9852957b11d7cfdac04164e7b99a9849
#
_entry.id   9852957b11d7cfdac04164e7b99a9849
#
_cell.length_a   1.000
_cell.length_b   1.000
_cell.length_c   1.000
_cell.angle_alpha   90.00
_cell.angle_beta   90.00
_cell.angle_gamma   90.00
#
_symmetry.space_group_name_H-M   'P 1'
#
loop_
_entity.id
_entity.type
_entity.pdbx_description
1 polymer ?
#
loop_
_entity_poly.entity_id
_entity_poly.type
_entity_poly.pdbx_seq_one_letter_code
_entity_poly.pdbx_strand_id
1 'polypeptide(L)'
;MEAVAICPLTKEAIENLIASRGACTSANVKPCRRRTERWAFPGTVELWLPDGNGRECYALATSINLSTRGIGIRADEALTPGVQLGIAVHEPEASFHGRAVVRHCTDTGQGYHIVGLEFLCG
;
A
#
# COMPACT_ATOMS: atom_id res chain seq x y z
N MET A 1 -10.22 24.50 10.02
CA MET A 1 -9.55 23.22 9.74
C MET A 1 -10.11 22.64 8.45
N GLU A 2 -9.25 22.44 7.48
CA GLU A 2 -9.69 21.88 6.22
C GLU A 2 -9.83 20.39 6.34
N ALA A 3 -10.93 19.86 5.81
CA ALA A 3 -11.13 18.42 5.76
C ALA A 3 -10.24 17.81 4.68
N VAL A 4 -9.63 16.69 4.99
CA VAL A 4 -8.87 15.91 4.01
C VAL A 4 -9.86 15.31 3.02
N ALA A 5 -9.59 15.45 1.72
CA ALA A 5 -10.42 14.85 0.70
C ALA A 5 -10.30 13.33 0.76
N ILE A 6 -11.43 12.63 0.69
CA ILE A 6 -11.47 11.17 0.63
C ILE A 6 -11.74 10.77 -0.82
N CYS A 7 -10.81 10.05 -1.41
CA CYS A 7 -10.85 9.67 -2.82
C CYS A 7 -10.77 8.15 -2.98
N PRO A 8 -11.39 7.61 -4.04
CA PRO A 8 -11.19 6.20 -4.33
C PRO A 8 -9.75 5.94 -4.81
N LEU A 9 -9.21 4.80 -4.41
CA LEU A 9 -7.88 4.38 -4.83
C LEU A 9 -7.99 3.69 -6.19
N THR A 10 -7.96 4.50 -7.23
CA THR A 10 -8.04 4.03 -8.61
C THR A 10 -6.65 3.92 -9.22
N LYS A 11 -6.57 3.28 -10.38
CA LYS A 11 -5.31 3.21 -11.13
C LYS A 11 -4.76 4.60 -11.43
N GLU A 12 -5.64 5.52 -11.82
CA GLU A 12 -5.26 6.91 -12.09
C GLU A 12 -4.73 7.60 -10.83
N ALA A 13 -5.40 7.40 -9.68
CA ALA A 13 -4.94 7.96 -8.41
C ALA A 13 -3.55 7.43 -8.06
N ILE A 14 -3.32 6.14 -8.24
CA ILE A 14 -2.02 5.52 -7.97
C ILE A 14 -0.94 6.12 -8.88
N GLU A 15 -1.23 6.28 -10.15
CA GLU A 15 -0.30 6.88 -11.10
C GLU A 15 0.05 8.32 -10.71
N ASN A 16 -0.94 9.08 -10.25
CA ASN A 16 -0.73 10.44 -9.78
C ASN A 16 0.11 10.49 -8.50
N LEU A 17 -0.10 9.55 -7.58
CA LEU A 17 0.71 9.45 -6.37
C LEU A 17 2.17 9.17 -6.71
N ILE A 18 2.42 8.26 -7.61
CA ILE A 18 3.77 7.93 -8.07
C ILE A 18 4.40 9.13 -8.75
N ALA A 19 3.67 9.81 -9.62
CA ALA A 19 4.17 10.99 -10.33
C ALA A 19 4.56 12.10 -9.38
N SER A 20 3.78 12.33 -8.32
CA SER A 20 4.06 13.40 -7.38
C SER A 20 5.26 13.13 -6.46
N ARG A 21 5.56 11.86 -6.15
CA ARG A 21 6.68 11.48 -5.29
C ARG A 21 7.84 10.87 -6.06
N GLY A 22 7.54 10.11 -7.11
CA GLY A 22 8.53 9.37 -7.87
C GLY A 22 9.55 10.24 -8.57
N ALA A 23 9.18 11.46 -8.92
CA ALA A 23 10.08 12.39 -9.61
C ALA A 23 11.35 12.66 -8.81
N CYS A 24 11.26 12.58 -7.48
CA CYS A 24 12.41 12.83 -6.62
C CYS A 24 13.42 11.68 -6.65
N THR A 25 13.01 10.49 -7.05
CA THR A 25 13.86 9.29 -7.04
C THR A 25 14.15 8.77 -8.44
N SER A 26 13.48 9.28 -9.45
CA SER A 26 13.54 8.75 -10.81
C SER A 26 14.95 8.76 -11.40
N ALA A 27 15.74 9.76 -11.08
CA ALA A 27 17.10 9.88 -11.60
C ALA A 27 18.06 8.78 -11.14
N ASN A 28 17.71 8.11 -10.04
CA ASN A 28 18.55 7.08 -9.44
C ASN A 28 17.98 5.67 -9.61
N VAL A 29 16.91 5.54 -10.37
CA VAL A 29 16.28 4.24 -10.55
C VAL A 29 17.10 3.41 -11.52
N LYS A 30 17.60 2.28 -11.04
CA LYS A 30 18.28 1.30 -11.89
C LYS A 30 17.23 0.48 -12.61
N PRO A 31 17.54 -0.03 -13.81
CA PRO A 31 16.64 -0.96 -14.47
C PRO A 31 16.29 -2.10 -13.54
N CYS A 32 15.01 -2.28 -13.31
CA CYS A 32 14.53 -3.30 -12.39
C CYS A 32 14.16 -4.56 -13.19
N ARG A 33 14.52 -5.73 -12.65
CA ARG A 33 14.13 -7.01 -13.26
C ARG A 33 12.63 -7.27 -13.16
N ARG A 34 11.93 -6.50 -12.36
CA ARG A 34 10.49 -6.63 -12.16
C ARG A 34 9.75 -5.98 -13.32
N ARG A 35 8.60 -6.54 -13.66
CA ARG A 35 7.75 -6.01 -14.72
C ARG A 35 7.21 -4.62 -14.40
N THR A 36 7.10 -4.28 -13.12
CA THR A 36 6.55 -3.03 -12.65
C THR A 36 7.57 -2.33 -11.78
N GLU A 37 7.87 -1.09 -12.10
CA GLU A 37 8.77 -0.29 -11.29
C GLU A 37 8.14 0.00 -9.93
N ARG A 38 8.95 0.01 -8.92
CA ARG A 38 8.56 0.36 -7.56
C ARG A 38 9.27 1.63 -7.14
N TRP A 39 8.53 2.50 -6.52
CA TRP A 39 9.00 3.80 -6.07
C TRP A 39 8.99 3.82 -4.55
N ALA A 40 10.04 4.37 -3.93
CA ALA A 40 10.04 4.56 -2.48
C ALA A 40 8.82 5.41 -2.10
N PHE A 41 8.07 4.93 -1.12
CA PHE A 41 6.83 5.60 -0.75
C PHE A 41 6.61 5.46 0.75
N PRO A 42 7.43 6.13 1.57
CA PRO A 42 7.30 6.05 3.02
C PRO A 42 6.04 6.77 3.50
N GLY A 43 5.36 6.16 4.44
CA GLY A 43 4.16 6.75 5.03
C GLY A 43 3.38 5.73 5.82
N THR A 44 2.28 6.18 6.41
CA THR A 44 1.39 5.32 7.17
C THR A 44 0.21 4.92 6.30
N VAL A 45 -0.15 3.65 6.37
CA VAL A 45 -1.37 3.14 5.72
C VAL A 45 -2.27 2.52 6.75
N GLU A 46 -3.58 2.66 6.53
CA GLU A 46 -4.59 2.01 7.36
C GLU A 46 -5.06 0.75 6.66
N LEU A 47 -5.28 -0.30 7.43
CA LEU A 47 -5.75 -1.58 6.91
C LEU A 47 -7.01 -1.99 7.66
N TRP A 48 -7.97 -2.55 6.92
CA TRP A 48 -9.15 -3.18 7.48
C TRP A 48 -9.14 -4.64 7.06
N LEU A 49 -8.81 -5.51 8.02
CA LEU A 49 -8.58 -6.94 7.79
C LEU A 49 -9.82 -7.74 8.17
N PRO A 50 -10.25 -8.71 7.36
CA PRO A 50 -11.35 -9.57 7.76
C PRO A 50 -10.93 -10.43 8.96
N ASP A 51 -11.81 -10.54 9.96
CA ASP A 51 -11.52 -11.31 11.17
C ASP A 51 -12.08 -12.75 11.12
N GLY A 52 -12.69 -13.13 10.00
CA GLY A 52 -13.29 -14.44 9.87
C GLY A 52 -14.73 -14.54 10.38
N ASN A 53 -15.24 -13.51 11.04
CA ASN A 53 -16.59 -13.47 11.61
C ASN A 53 -17.50 -12.44 10.94
N GLY A 54 -17.12 -11.97 9.76
CA GLY A 54 -17.87 -10.95 9.06
C GLY A 54 -17.58 -9.53 9.53
N ARG A 55 -16.61 -9.37 10.39
CA ARG A 55 -16.16 -8.06 10.89
C ARG A 55 -14.77 -7.76 10.37
N GLU A 56 -14.37 -6.51 10.50
CA GLU A 56 -13.06 -6.06 10.11
C GLU A 56 -12.27 -5.59 11.31
N CYS A 57 -11.00 -5.97 11.34
CA CYS A 57 -10.05 -5.48 12.34
C CYS A 57 -9.23 -4.37 11.73
N TYR A 58 -9.12 -3.27 12.44
CA TYR A 58 -8.34 -2.13 12.02
C TYR A 58 -6.87 -2.32 12.43
N ALA A 59 -5.96 -2.01 11.51
CA ALA A 59 -4.53 -2.07 11.79
C ALA A 59 -3.81 -0.94 11.07
N LEU A 60 -2.67 -0.53 11.61
CA LEU A 60 -1.79 0.44 10.97
C LEU A 60 -0.54 -0.28 10.47
N ALA A 61 -0.07 0.14 9.33
CA ALA A 61 1.18 -0.34 8.76
C ALA A 61 1.95 0.82 8.18
N THR A 62 3.20 0.56 7.82
CA THR A 62 4.06 1.56 7.20
C THR A 62 4.30 1.17 5.75
N SER A 63 4.07 2.07 4.82
CA SER A 63 4.38 1.81 3.42
C SER A 63 5.87 1.91 3.19
N ILE A 64 6.37 1.09 2.27
CA ILE A 64 7.78 1.02 1.90
C ILE A 64 7.96 1.50 0.47
N ASN A 65 7.17 0.93 -0.43
CA ASN A 65 7.24 1.26 -1.85
C ASN A 65 5.86 1.16 -2.49
N LEU A 66 5.72 1.79 -3.62
CA LEU A 66 4.47 1.84 -4.37
C LEU A 66 4.76 1.56 -5.84
N SER A 67 3.90 0.79 -6.47
CA SER A 67 3.89 0.59 -7.91
C SER A 67 2.47 0.78 -8.44
N THR A 68 2.30 0.76 -9.75
CA THR A 68 0.97 0.86 -10.33
C THR A 68 0.08 -0.33 -10.01
N ARG A 69 0.66 -1.44 -9.59
CA ARG A 69 -0.07 -2.67 -9.27
C ARG A 69 -0.27 -2.91 -7.80
N GLY A 70 0.59 -2.37 -6.96
CA GLY A 70 0.52 -2.69 -5.56
C GLY A 70 1.41 -1.85 -4.68
N ILE A 71 1.45 -2.22 -3.42
CA ILE A 71 2.19 -1.52 -2.40
C ILE A 71 2.90 -2.53 -1.50
N GLY A 72 4.16 -2.23 -1.16
CA GLY A 72 4.89 -2.97 -0.14
C GLY A 72 4.71 -2.28 1.19
N ILE A 73 4.40 -3.05 2.22
CA ILE A 73 4.21 -2.50 3.56
C ILE A 73 4.99 -3.29 4.60
N ARG A 74 5.23 -2.65 5.72
CA ARG A 74 5.76 -3.25 6.92
C ARG A 74 4.61 -3.37 7.91
N ALA A 75 4.32 -4.58 8.34
CA ALA A 75 3.24 -4.86 9.29
C ALA A 75 3.78 -5.59 10.52
N ASP A 76 3.17 -5.33 11.68
CA ASP A 76 3.59 -5.96 12.92
C ASP A 76 3.15 -7.42 13.01
N GLU A 77 2.09 -7.76 12.32
CA GLU A 77 1.54 -9.11 12.32
C GLU A 77 1.60 -9.74 10.93
N ALA A 78 1.64 -11.06 10.90
CA ALA A 78 1.61 -11.79 9.64
C ALA A 78 0.24 -11.64 8.97
N LEU A 79 0.25 -11.42 7.65
CA LEU A 79 -0.97 -11.39 6.85
C LEU A 79 -0.98 -12.60 5.92
N THR A 80 -2.11 -13.25 5.82
CA THR A 80 -2.24 -14.47 5.03
C THR A 80 -2.36 -14.15 3.55
N PRO A 81 -1.49 -14.72 2.69
CA PRO A 81 -1.62 -14.55 1.24
C PRO A 81 -3.00 -14.98 0.74
N GLY A 82 -3.55 -14.21 -0.19
CA GLY A 82 -4.87 -14.45 -0.75
C GLY A 82 -6.00 -13.70 -0.06
N VAL A 83 -5.75 -13.16 1.13
CA VAL A 83 -6.77 -12.41 1.86
C VAL A 83 -6.96 -11.03 1.22
N GLN A 84 -8.21 -10.65 1.02
CA GLN A 84 -8.57 -9.32 0.57
C GLN A 84 -8.82 -8.42 1.78
N LEU A 85 -8.36 -7.19 1.68
CA LEU A 85 -8.48 -6.22 2.77
C LEU A 85 -8.80 -4.84 2.21
N GLY A 86 -9.30 -3.96 3.09
CA GLY A 86 -9.42 -2.56 2.80
C GLY A 86 -8.12 -1.84 3.11
N ILE A 87 -7.78 -0.83 2.33
CA ILE A 87 -6.55 -0.07 2.52
C ILE A 87 -6.83 1.43 2.32
N ALA A 88 -6.20 2.25 3.13
CA ALA A 88 -6.20 3.70 2.93
C ALA A 88 -4.77 4.20 2.92
N VAL A 89 -4.45 4.94 1.87
CA VAL A 89 -3.14 5.59 1.69
C VAL A 89 -3.34 7.08 1.92
N HIS A 90 -2.53 7.65 2.79
CA HIS A 90 -2.68 9.05 3.19
C HIS A 90 -1.64 9.95 2.58
N GLU A 91 -2.12 11.06 2.03
CA GLU A 91 -1.32 12.18 1.60
C GLU A 91 -1.76 13.43 2.38
N PRO A 92 -0.96 14.50 2.41
CA PRO A 92 -1.33 15.68 3.20
C PRO A 92 -2.69 16.29 2.84
N GLU A 93 -3.09 16.21 1.59
CA GLU A 93 -4.31 16.84 1.10
C GLU A 93 -5.45 15.86 0.83
N ALA A 94 -5.17 14.56 0.82
CA ALA A 94 -6.18 13.57 0.46
C ALA A 94 -5.86 12.21 1.05
N SER A 95 -6.90 11.43 1.29
CA SER A 95 -6.79 10.01 1.63
C SER A 95 -7.40 9.19 0.51
N PHE A 96 -6.70 8.14 0.10
CA PHE A 96 -7.13 7.28 -0.99
C PHE A 96 -7.52 5.92 -0.42
N HIS A 97 -8.77 5.54 -0.61
CA HIS A 97 -9.35 4.32 -0.07
C HIS A 97 -9.64 3.31 -1.16
N GLY A 98 -9.28 2.06 -0.91
CA GLY A 98 -9.52 1.00 -1.88
C GLY A 98 -9.41 -0.37 -1.24
N ARG A 99 -9.24 -1.38 -2.07
CA ARG A 99 -9.07 -2.75 -1.63
C ARG A 99 -7.81 -3.33 -2.26
N ALA A 100 -7.25 -4.30 -1.56
CA ALA A 100 -6.05 -4.99 -2.02
C ALA A 100 -6.11 -6.45 -1.59
N VAL A 101 -5.27 -7.26 -2.22
CA VAL A 101 -5.11 -8.67 -1.85
C VAL A 101 -3.66 -8.91 -1.46
N VAL A 102 -3.47 -9.69 -0.39
CA VAL A 102 -2.13 -10.08 0.07
C VAL A 102 -1.53 -11.07 -0.93
N ARG A 103 -0.39 -10.73 -1.51
CA ARG A 103 0.32 -11.61 -2.44
C ARG A 103 1.43 -12.39 -1.76
N HIS A 104 2.15 -11.77 -0.85
CA HIS A 104 3.18 -12.46 -0.07
C HIS A 104 3.36 -11.77 1.27
N CYS A 105 3.89 -12.53 2.21
CA CYS A 105 4.20 -12.05 3.55
C CYS A 105 5.49 -12.72 3.99
N THR A 106 6.49 -11.94 4.32
CA THR A 106 7.81 -12.44 4.72
C THR A 106 8.10 -11.99 6.15
N ASP A 107 8.35 -12.96 7.02
CA ASP A 107 8.81 -12.69 8.38
C ASP A 107 10.29 -12.28 8.32
N THR A 108 10.61 -11.11 8.84
CA THR A 108 11.99 -10.62 8.83
C THR A 108 12.83 -11.20 9.98
N GLY A 109 12.19 -11.82 10.96
CA GLY A 109 12.87 -12.25 12.17
C GLY A 109 13.17 -11.13 13.16
N GLN A 110 12.71 -9.93 12.88
CA GLN A 110 12.98 -8.73 13.70
C GLN A 110 11.73 -8.15 14.35
N GLY A 111 10.66 -8.94 14.41
CA GLY A 111 9.41 -8.52 15.03
C GLY A 111 8.41 -7.85 14.09
N TYR A 112 8.68 -7.86 12.81
CA TYR A 112 7.75 -7.35 11.81
C TYR A 112 7.82 -8.17 10.52
N HIS A 113 6.85 -7.93 9.64
CA HIS A 113 6.71 -8.64 8.36
C HIS A 113 6.74 -7.64 7.21
N ILE A 114 7.32 -8.07 6.11
CA ILE A 114 7.24 -7.32 4.84
C ILE A 114 6.15 -7.98 4.02
N VAL A 115 5.14 -7.21 3.65
CA VAL A 115 3.94 -7.72 2.97
C VAL A 115 3.80 -7.02 1.63
N GLY A 116 3.58 -7.82 0.59
CA GLY A 116 3.25 -7.30 -0.73
C GLY A 116 1.75 -7.37 -0.96
N LEU A 117 1.14 -6.23 -1.25
CA LEU A 117 -0.29 -6.11 -1.55
C LEU A 117 -0.47 -5.72 -3.00
N GLU A 118 -1.42 -6.37 -3.66
CA GLU A 118 -1.82 -6.00 -5.02
C GLU A 118 -3.15 -5.28 -4.96
N PHE A 119 -3.23 -4.12 -5.61
CA PHE A 119 -4.47 -3.34 -5.62
C PHE A 119 -5.54 -4.03 -6.45
N LEU A 120 -6.76 -3.98 -5.95
CA LEU A 120 -7.96 -4.48 -6.64
C LEU A 120 -8.70 -3.29 -7.26
N CYS A 121 -8.04 -2.58 -8.14
CA CYS A 121 -8.62 -1.47 -8.86
C CYS A 121 -9.34 -2.00 -10.08
N GLY A 122 -10.62 -1.74 -10.12
CA GLY A 122 -11.45 -2.11 -11.27
C GLY A 122 -11.25 -1.19 -12.46
#